data_338b063a69597250681a7644991f8deb
#
_entry.id   338b063a69597250681a7644991f8deb
#
_cell.length_a   1.000
_cell.length_b   1.000
_cell.length_c   1.000
_cell.angle_alpha   90.00
_cell.angle_beta   90.00
_cell.angle_gamma   90.00
#
_symmetry.space_group_name_H-M   'P 1'
#
loop_
_entity.id
_entity.type
_entity.pdbx_description
1 polymer ?
#
loop_
_entity_poly.entity_id
_entity_poly.type
_entity_poly.pdbx_seq_one_letter_code
_entity_poly.pdbx_strand_id
1 'polypeptide(L)'
;CSSDLTAERDKVGLILDCMDEGLILLDEAGNVLAINRAARTLFGFPEGEEDDGALLLTRSRRLREAIQESRVRHSSVVLDVDALTEDAQSLRLFVSPVSGRQYEGQAVGTSILISDVTELKKAEGIRSEFTANVSHELKTPLTSIKGFTDMLASGMVASPEDQKRFITMIGVEVDRLIDLINDILKLSELESVTIPQSEERSDVLTIARDTAAFLTPTAKAAEVTLSVDGGPATVAVPQGRLKELLLNLVGNGIKYNEPGGTVRTAVSVRDGQAVIAVSDTGIGIPP
;
A
#
# COMPACT_ATOMS: atom_id res chain seq x y z
N CYS A 1 41.74 -30.39 -17.40
CA CYS A 1 40.34 -30.89 -17.53
C CYS A 1 39.58 -30.96 -16.22
N SER A 2 40.14 -31.54 -15.13
CA SER A 2 39.41 -31.65 -13.85
C SER A 2 39.32 -30.30 -13.10
N SER A 3 40.36 -29.47 -13.16
CA SER A 3 40.39 -28.14 -12.54
C SER A 3 39.50 -27.11 -13.24
N ASP A 4 39.28 -27.23 -14.55
CA ASP A 4 38.41 -26.31 -15.29
C ASP A 4 36.93 -26.56 -14.97
N LEU A 5 36.53 -27.82 -14.83
CA LEU A 5 35.17 -28.21 -14.46
C LEU A 5 34.79 -27.80 -13.03
N THR A 6 35.75 -27.86 -12.08
CA THR A 6 35.51 -27.36 -10.71
C THR A 6 35.41 -25.85 -10.70
N ALA A 7 36.24 -25.11 -11.41
CA ALA A 7 36.18 -23.63 -11.49
C ALA A 7 34.89 -23.15 -12.18
N GLU A 8 34.40 -23.87 -13.18
CA GLU A 8 33.14 -23.55 -13.86
C GLU A 8 31.92 -23.81 -12.96
N ARG A 9 31.92 -24.91 -12.19
CA ARG A 9 30.89 -25.23 -11.22
C ARG A 9 30.85 -24.20 -10.07
N ASP A 10 32.01 -23.82 -9.54
CA ASP A 10 32.12 -22.83 -8.49
C ASP A 10 31.64 -21.45 -8.97
N LYS A 11 31.90 -21.08 -10.21
CA LYS A 11 31.42 -19.85 -10.82
C LYS A 11 29.90 -19.83 -10.98
N VAL A 12 29.30 -20.95 -11.39
CA VAL A 12 27.81 -21.08 -11.44
C VAL A 12 27.21 -20.98 -10.04
N GLY A 13 27.82 -21.64 -9.04
CA GLY A 13 27.39 -21.53 -7.66
C GLY A 13 27.38 -20.08 -7.14
N LEU A 14 28.49 -19.35 -7.38
CA LEU A 14 28.57 -17.93 -7.01
C LEU A 14 27.49 -17.07 -7.70
N ILE A 15 27.18 -17.32 -8.97
CA ILE A 15 26.13 -16.61 -9.69
C ILE A 15 24.76 -16.86 -9.04
N LEU A 16 24.48 -18.11 -8.72
CA LEU A 16 23.22 -18.50 -8.07
C LEU A 16 23.08 -17.88 -6.68
N ASP A 17 24.16 -17.78 -5.92
CA ASP A 17 24.16 -17.19 -4.58
C ASP A 17 24.11 -15.65 -4.57
N CYS A 18 24.43 -15.01 -5.69
CA CYS A 18 24.28 -13.55 -5.87
C CYS A 18 22.87 -13.13 -6.31
N MET A 19 21.98 -14.08 -6.61
CA MET A 19 20.59 -13.76 -6.99
C MET A 19 19.78 -13.39 -5.74
N ASP A 20 18.96 -12.36 -5.84
CA ASP A 20 17.97 -11.98 -4.81
C ASP A 20 16.75 -12.92 -4.83
N GLU A 21 16.48 -13.56 -5.96
CA GLU A 21 15.42 -14.56 -6.10
C GLU A 21 15.88 -15.94 -5.66
N GLY A 22 15.02 -16.64 -4.94
CA GLY A 22 15.26 -18.02 -4.55
C GLY A 22 15.20 -18.97 -5.73
N LEU A 23 16.16 -19.91 -5.85
CA LEU A 23 16.17 -20.96 -6.86
C LEU A 23 16.36 -22.32 -6.22
N ILE A 24 15.47 -23.27 -6.59
CA ILE A 24 15.58 -24.68 -6.24
C ILE A 24 15.53 -25.49 -7.53
N LEU A 25 16.46 -26.41 -7.69
CA LEU A 25 16.49 -27.37 -8.80
C LEU A 25 16.23 -28.77 -8.25
N LEU A 26 15.30 -29.48 -8.89
CA LEU A 26 14.93 -30.86 -8.56
C LEU A 26 15.29 -31.81 -9.71
N ASP A 27 15.68 -33.03 -9.40
CA ASP A 27 15.82 -34.11 -10.37
C ASP A 27 14.45 -34.71 -10.79
N GLU A 28 14.45 -35.72 -11.64
CA GLU A 28 13.24 -36.43 -12.07
C GLU A 28 12.54 -37.14 -10.91
N ALA A 29 13.27 -37.60 -9.91
CA ALA A 29 12.71 -38.24 -8.73
C ALA A 29 12.13 -37.25 -7.72
N GLY A 30 12.45 -35.94 -7.88
CA GLY A 30 12.02 -34.89 -6.97
C GLY A 30 13.03 -34.58 -5.86
N ASN A 31 14.25 -35.14 -5.94
CA ASN A 31 15.32 -34.80 -5.01
C ASN A 31 15.92 -33.44 -5.36
N VAL A 32 16.38 -32.70 -4.35
CA VAL A 32 17.02 -31.40 -4.56
C VAL A 32 18.42 -31.58 -5.12
N LEU A 33 18.65 -31.04 -6.32
CA LEU A 33 19.95 -30.95 -6.95
C LEU A 33 20.74 -29.71 -6.54
N ALA A 34 20.05 -28.59 -6.37
CA ALA A 34 20.64 -27.32 -5.96
C ALA A 34 19.61 -26.42 -5.30
N ILE A 35 20.05 -25.64 -4.35
CA ILE A 35 19.31 -24.58 -3.68
C ILE A 35 20.24 -23.41 -3.42
N ASN A 36 19.87 -22.20 -3.85
CA ASN A 36 20.70 -21.01 -3.63
C ASN A 36 20.44 -20.39 -2.25
N ARG A 37 21.30 -19.44 -1.87
CA ARG A 37 21.22 -18.74 -0.58
C ARG A 37 19.88 -18.03 -0.38
N ALA A 38 19.35 -17.34 -1.40
CA ALA A 38 18.09 -16.63 -1.32
C ALA A 38 16.92 -17.55 -1.02
N ALA A 39 16.84 -18.74 -1.65
CA ALA A 39 15.80 -19.73 -1.36
C ALA A 39 15.87 -20.23 0.09
N ARG A 40 17.07 -20.44 0.63
CA ARG A 40 17.23 -20.83 2.04
C ARG A 40 16.69 -19.77 2.99
N THR A 41 17.02 -18.50 2.73
CA THR A 41 16.56 -17.35 3.55
C THR A 41 15.05 -17.19 3.47
N LEU A 42 14.46 -17.22 2.27
CA LEU A 42 13.01 -17.04 2.06
C LEU A 42 12.15 -18.14 2.71
N PHE A 43 12.68 -19.34 2.82
CA PHE A 43 11.99 -20.45 3.48
C PHE A 43 12.40 -20.66 4.95
N GLY A 44 13.38 -19.88 5.45
CA GLY A 44 13.84 -19.98 6.83
C GLY A 44 14.61 -21.27 7.14
N PHE A 45 15.36 -21.79 6.16
CA PHE A 45 16.18 -22.99 6.40
C PHE A 45 17.48 -22.64 7.10
N PRO A 46 17.86 -23.45 8.12
CA PRO A 46 19.16 -23.28 8.79
C PRO A 46 20.32 -23.56 7.81
N GLU A 47 21.43 -22.84 7.97
CA GLU A 47 22.63 -23.10 7.18
C GLU A 47 23.24 -24.45 7.60
N GLY A 48 23.44 -25.36 6.64
CA GLY A 48 24.26 -26.58 6.83
C GLY A 48 23.52 -27.92 6.87
N GLU A 49 22.20 -27.98 6.75
CA GLU A 49 21.48 -29.25 6.63
C GLU A 49 21.30 -29.62 5.15
N GLU A 50 21.88 -30.78 4.72
CA GLU A 50 21.81 -31.26 3.33
C GLU A 50 20.41 -31.75 2.91
N ASP A 51 19.47 -31.90 3.85
CA ASP A 51 18.16 -32.55 3.66
C ASP A 51 16.97 -31.58 3.57
N ASP A 52 17.24 -30.26 3.49
CA ASP A 52 16.25 -29.18 3.54
C ASP A 52 15.20 -29.24 2.41
N GLY A 53 15.57 -29.77 1.28
CA GLY A 53 14.70 -29.83 0.11
C GLY A 53 13.57 -30.84 0.20
N ALA A 54 13.79 -31.99 0.84
CA ALA A 54 12.77 -33.00 1.05
C ALA A 54 11.70 -32.51 2.03
N LEU A 55 12.08 -31.68 2.99
CA LEU A 55 11.17 -31.07 3.98
C LEU A 55 10.19 -30.07 3.34
N LEU A 56 10.62 -29.28 2.36
CA LEU A 56 9.80 -28.35 1.58
C LEU A 56 8.71 -29.07 0.80
N LEU A 57 9.08 -30.12 0.09
CA LEU A 57 8.19 -30.93 -0.73
C LEU A 57 7.17 -31.68 0.12
N THR A 58 7.52 -32.05 1.35
CA THR A 58 6.63 -32.77 2.27
C THR A 58 5.64 -31.85 2.98
N ARG A 59 6.00 -30.59 3.23
CA ARG A 59 5.14 -29.65 3.99
C ARG A 59 4.07 -28.96 3.16
N SER A 60 4.25 -28.76 1.84
CA SER A 60 3.27 -28.07 1.00
C SER A 60 2.63 -29.01 -0.03
N ARG A 61 1.37 -29.40 0.21
CA ARG A 61 0.56 -30.16 -0.74
C ARG A 61 0.43 -29.40 -2.09
N ARG A 62 0.22 -28.08 -2.04
CA ARG A 62 0.08 -27.22 -3.24
C ARG A 62 1.35 -27.24 -4.09
N LEU A 63 2.53 -27.20 -3.47
CA LEU A 63 3.79 -27.24 -4.21
C LEU A 63 3.98 -28.58 -4.90
N ARG A 64 3.66 -29.70 -4.23
CA ARG A 64 3.70 -31.05 -4.84
C ARG A 64 2.78 -31.16 -6.04
N GLU A 65 1.54 -30.69 -5.90
CA GLU A 65 0.56 -30.67 -7.00
C GLU A 65 1.06 -29.82 -8.17
N ALA A 66 1.63 -28.64 -7.92
CA ALA A 66 2.21 -27.77 -8.94
C ALA A 66 3.41 -28.41 -9.68
N ILE A 67 4.28 -29.11 -8.96
CA ILE A 67 5.41 -29.85 -9.56
C ILE A 67 4.89 -30.96 -10.48
N GLN A 68 3.92 -31.73 -10.00
CA GLN A 68 3.30 -32.80 -10.79
C GLN A 68 2.59 -32.25 -12.03
N GLU A 69 1.83 -31.18 -11.88
CA GLU A 69 1.11 -30.51 -12.97
C GLU A 69 2.09 -29.97 -14.02
N SER A 70 3.16 -29.28 -13.59
CA SER A 70 4.19 -28.75 -14.47
C SER A 70 4.86 -29.84 -15.30
N ARG A 71 5.14 -31.01 -14.70
CA ARG A 71 5.73 -32.16 -15.39
C ARG A 71 4.78 -32.79 -16.40
N VAL A 72 3.50 -32.98 -16.03
CA VAL A 72 2.50 -33.60 -16.92
C VAL A 72 2.15 -32.71 -18.09
N ARG A 73 2.03 -31.39 -17.86
CA ARG A 73 1.64 -30.42 -18.88
C ARG A 73 2.82 -29.89 -19.70
N HIS A 74 4.06 -30.19 -19.30
CA HIS A 74 5.28 -29.59 -19.87
C HIS A 74 5.21 -28.04 -19.93
N SER A 75 4.60 -27.42 -18.93
CA SER A 75 4.39 -25.98 -18.86
C SER A 75 4.68 -25.47 -17.45
N SER A 76 5.00 -24.17 -17.37
CA SER A 76 5.21 -23.51 -16.06
C SER A 76 3.88 -23.37 -15.32
N VAL A 77 3.92 -23.62 -14.00
CA VAL A 77 2.83 -23.41 -13.06
C VAL A 77 3.23 -22.33 -12.08
N VAL A 78 2.36 -21.37 -11.83
CA VAL A 78 2.58 -20.28 -10.86
C VAL A 78 1.67 -20.47 -9.68
N LEU A 79 2.22 -20.38 -8.47
CA LEU A 79 1.43 -20.42 -7.25
C LEU A 79 1.96 -19.40 -6.25
N ASP A 80 1.03 -18.80 -5.51
CA ASP A 80 1.36 -17.93 -4.39
C ASP A 80 1.22 -18.73 -3.08
N VAL A 81 2.22 -18.61 -2.22
CA VAL A 81 2.25 -19.22 -0.88
C VAL A 81 2.66 -18.17 0.14
N ASP A 82 2.12 -18.27 1.34
CA ASP A 82 2.58 -17.47 2.46
C ASP A 82 3.77 -18.20 3.09
N ALA A 83 4.87 -17.48 3.33
CA ALA A 83 6.05 -18.04 3.94
C ALA A 83 5.72 -18.49 5.38
N LEU A 84 6.35 -19.57 5.80
CA LEU A 84 6.22 -20.11 7.16
C LEU A 84 7.10 -19.35 8.17
N THR A 85 7.66 -18.21 7.78
CA THR A 85 8.47 -17.33 8.62
C THR A 85 7.61 -16.42 9.47
N GLU A 86 8.12 -15.96 10.61
CA GLU A 86 7.43 -15.06 11.55
C GLU A 86 6.98 -13.74 10.90
N ASP A 87 7.62 -13.32 9.81
CA ASP A 87 7.37 -12.06 9.10
C ASP A 87 6.21 -12.10 8.09
N ALA A 88 5.44 -13.19 8.02
CA ALA A 88 4.26 -13.34 7.15
C ALA A 88 4.51 -12.88 5.68
N GLN A 89 5.65 -13.27 5.11
CA GLN A 89 6.00 -12.94 3.73
C GLN A 89 5.11 -13.68 2.73
N SER A 90 4.75 -13.02 1.64
CA SER A 90 4.05 -13.64 0.51
C SER A 90 5.03 -13.98 -0.59
N LEU A 91 5.16 -15.26 -0.91
CA LEU A 91 6.09 -15.75 -1.92
C LEU A 91 5.33 -16.20 -3.18
N ARG A 92 5.87 -15.86 -4.34
CA ARG A 92 5.40 -16.36 -5.64
C ARG A 92 6.40 -17.37 -6.17
N LEU A 93 5.92 -18.58 -6.46
CA LEU A 93 6.71 -19.68 -6.95
C LEU A 93 6.39 -19.95 -8.43
N PHE A 94 7.42 -19.95 -9.25
CA PHE A 94 7.33 -20.35 -10.66
C PHE A 94 7.95 -21.75 -10.80
N VAL A 95 7.10 -22.74 -10.97
CA VAL A 95 7.48 -24.15 -11.10
C VAL A 95 7.55 -24.48 -12.59
N SER A 96 8.72 -24.76 -13.11
CA SER A 96 8.95 -24.98 -14.55
C SER A 96 9.70 -26.29 -14.80
N PRO A 97 9.30 -27.08 -15.81
CA PRO A 97 10.05 -28.27 -16.19
C PRO A 97 11.38 -27.83 -16.85
N VAL A 98 12.46 -28.48 -16.46
CA VAL A 98 13.78 -28.27 -17.08
C VAL A 98 13.91 -29.30 -18.19
N SER A 99 13.98 -28.82 -19.45
CA SER A 99 14.19 -29.64 -20.63
C SER A 99 15.35 -29.09 -21.43
N GLY A 100 16.15 -29.92 -22.04
CA GLY A 100 17.30 -29.52 -22.87
C GLY A 100 17.26 -30.18 -24.26
N ARG A 101 17.80 -29.49 -25.27
CA ARG A 101 17.93 -30.04 -26.63
C ARG A 101 18.72 -31.37 -26.68
N GLN A 102 19.59 -31.60 -25.70
CA GLN A 102 20.39 -32.84 -25.58
C GLN A 102 19.56 -34.05 -25.11
N TYR A 103 18.36 -33.82 -24.59
CA TYR A 103 17.46 -34.84 -24.01
C TYR A 103 16.17 -34.99 -24.83
N GLU A 104 16.21 -34.71 -26.14
CA GLU A 104 15.10 -34.88 -27.10
C GLU A 104 13.77 -34.22 -26.59
N GLY A 105 13.86 -33.15 -25.76
CA GLY A 105 12.72 -32.46 -25.21
C GLY A 105 12.09 -33.10 -23.97
N GLN A 106 12.68 -34.20 -23.47
CA GLN A 106 12.24 -34.79 -22.20
C GLN A 106 12.65 -33.88 -21.03
N ALA A 107 11.80 -33.81 -20.03
CA ALA A 107 12.09 -33.04 -18.82
C ALA A 107 13.09 -33.82 -17.95
N VAL A 108 14.25 -33.27 -17.71
CA VAL A 108 15.30 -33.84 -16.86
C VAL A 108 15.23 -33.38 -15.40
N GLY A 109 14.24 -32.59 -15.07
CA GLY A 109 14.05 -32.08 -13.72
C GLY A 109 12.99 -30.97 -13.65
N THR A 110 12.97 -30.28 -12.53
CA THR A 110 12.06 -29.15 -12.30
C THR A 110 12.85 -28.00 -11.65
N SER A 111 12.65 -26.79 -12.13
CA SER A 111 13.15 -25.56 -11.49
C SER A 111 12.00 -24.88 -10.74
N ILE A 112 12.29 -24.38 -9.56
CA ILE A 112 11.37 -23.57 -8.77
C ILE A 112 12.06 -22.24 -8.52
N LEU A 113 11.55 -21.18 -9.15
CA LEU A 113 11.98 -19.81 -8.89
C LEU A 113 11.04 -19.19 -7.86
N ILE A 114 11.60 -18.51 -6.85
CA ILE A 114 10.89 -17.97 -5.71
C ILE A 114 11.14 -16.48 -5.64
N SER A 115 10.08 -15.70 -5.76
CA SER A 115 10.13 -14.24 -5.62
C SER A 115 9.33 -13.80 -4.40
N ASP A 116 9.89 -12.89 -3.59
CA ASP A 116 9.13 -12.20 -2.55
C ASP A 116 8.22 -11.16 -3.21
N VAL A 117 6.92 -11.35 -3.06
CA VAL A 117 5.89 -10.46 -3.60
C VAL A 117 5.12 -9.75 -2.50
N THR A 118 5.67 -9.68 -1.30
CA THR A 118 5.01 -9.12 -0.12
C THR A 118 4.61 -7.67 -0.35
N GLU A 119 5.55 -6.84 -0.78
CA GLU A 119 5.28 -5.43 -1.04
C GLU A 119 4.34 -5.22 -2.23
N LEU A 120 4.46 -6.04 -3.26
CA LEU A 120 3.55 -6.02 -4.41
C LEU A 120 2.11 -6.35 -3.98
N LYS A 121 1.92 -7.42 -3.21
CA LYS A 121 0.59 -7.80 -2.69
C LYS A 121 0.00 -6.78 -1.73
N LYS A 122 0.83 -6.17 -0.88
CA LYS A 122 0.40 -5.06 -0.03
C LYS A 122 -0.10 -3.89 -0.87
N ALA A 123 0.66 -3.49 -1.89
CA ALA A 123 0.27 -2.40 -2.79
C ALA A 123 -1.02 -2.72 -3.57
N GLU A 124 -1.16 -3.95 -4.09
CA GLU A 124 -2.39 -4.42 -4.74
C GLU A 124 -3.58 -4.44 -3.78
N GLY A 125 -3.38 -4.86 -2.54
CA GLY A 125 -4.39 -4.86 -1.48
C GLY A 125 -4.88 -3.45 -1.17
N ILE A 126 -3.97 -2.51 -0.93
CA ILE A 126 -4.27 -1.10 -0.67
C ILE A 126 -5.05 -0.50 -1.85
N ARG A 127 -4.63 -0.77 -3.10
CA ARG A 127 -5.32 -0.29 -4.30
C ARG A 127 -6.73 -0.86 -4.44
N SER A 128 -6.91 -2.14 -4.12
CA SER A 128 -8.21 -2.81 -4.18
C SER A 128 -9.17 -2.24 -3.12
N GLU A 129 -8.68 -2.08 -1.90
CA GLU A 129 -9.42 -1.48 -0.79
C GLU A 129 -9.80 -0.03 -1.09
N PHE A 130 -8.87 0.76 -1.61
CA PHE A 130 -9.13 2.13 -2.05
C PHE A 130 -10.27 2.18 -3.08
N THR A 131 -10.22 1.32 -4.12
CA THR A 131 -11.25 1.28 -5.16
C THR A 131 -12.62 0.89 -4.58
N ALA A 132 -12.66 -0.06 -3.66
CA ALA A 132 -13.89 -0.47 -2.99
C ALA A 132 -14.45 0.67 -2.13
N ASN A 133 -13.60 1.33 -1.33
CA ASN A 133 -13.99 2.43 -0.46
C ASN A 133 -14.53 3.63 -1.26
N VAL A 134 -13.85 4.03 -2.34
CA VAL A 134 -14.32 5.07 -3.25
C VAL A 134 -15.69 4.72 -3.83
N SER A 135 -15.88 3.48 -4.27
CA SER A 135 -17.17 3.03 -4.83
C SER A 135 -18.30 3.11 -3.79
N HIS A 136 -18.02 2.76 -2.55
CA HIS A 136 -19.00 2.87 -1.46
C HIS A 136 -19.31 4.31 -1.11
N GLU A 137 -18.29 5.17 -0.99
CA GLU A 137 -18.45 6.60 -0.66
C GLU A 137 -19.18 7.39 -1.76
N LEU A 138 -19.05 6.99 -3.02
CA LEU A 138 -19.82 7.57 -4.13
C LEU A 138 -21.28 7.07 -4.15
N LYS A 139 -21.50 5.80 -3.84
CA LYS A 139 -22.85 5.19 -3.92
C LYS A 139 -23.84 5.78 -2.91
N THR A 140 -23.38 6.11 -1.72
CA THR A 140 -24.23 6.62 -0.63
C THR A 140 -24.90 7.93 -1.02
N PRO A 141 -24.18 9.03 -1.35
CA PRO A 141 -24.81 10.30 -1.74
C PRO A 141 -25.63 10.17 -3.03
N LEU A 142 -25.19 9.36 -4.01
CA LEU A 142 -25.97 9.10 -5.22
C LEU A 142 -27.33 8.44 -4.92
N THR A 143 -27.35 7.50 -3.97
CA THR A 143 -28.60 6.85 -3.55
C THR A 143 -29.53 7.85 -2.85
N SER A 144 -28.99 8.74 -2.00
CA SER A 144 -29.76 9.81 -1.35
C SER A 144 -30.33 10.79 -2.36
N ILE A 145 -29.51 11.28 -3.31
CA ILE A 145 -29.95 12.16 -4.38
C ILE A 145 -31.07 11.51 -5.19
N LYS A 146 -30.89 10.25 -5.58
CA LYS A 146 -31.91 9.51 -6.32
C LYS A 146 -33.20 9.38 -5.50
N GLY A 147 -33.12 9.02 -4.23
CA GLY A 147 -34.30 8.93 -3.37
C GLY A 147 -35.06 10.26 -3.25
N PHE A 148 -34.35 11.38 -3.04
CA PHE A 148 -34.96 12.70 -2.97
C PHE A 148 -35.59 13.12 -4.30
N THR A 149 -34.93 12.85 -5.42
CA THR A 149 -35.49 13.15 -6.75
C THR A 149 -36.71 12.31 -7.07
N ASP A 150 -36.71 11.01 -6.72
CA ASP A 150 -37.87 10.12 -6.91
C ASP A 150 -39.09 10.59 -6.08
N MET A 151 -38.86 11.04 -4.83
CA MET A 151 -39.90 11.59 -3.96
C MET A 151 -40.51 12.88 -4.54
N LEU A 152 -39.65 13.78 -5.06
CA LEU A 152 -40.12 15.02 -5.69
C LEU A 152 -40.91 14.71 -6.99
N ALA A 153 -40.40 13.79 -7.81
CA ALA A 153 -41.01 13.41 -9.09
C ALA A 153 -42.35 12.67 -8.94
N SER A 154 -42.53 11.90 -7.86
CA SER A 154 -43.75 11.16 -7.60
C SER A 154 -44.90 12.04 -7.10
N GLY A 155 -44.66 13.34 -6.80
CA GLY A 155 -45.64 14.24 -6.21
C GLY A 155 -46.02 13.94 -4.75
N MET A 156 -45.28 13.04 -4.09
CA MET A 156 -45.49 12.76 -2.65
C MET A 156 -45.14 13.96 -1.77
N VAL A 157 -44.32 14.86 -2.25
CA VAL A 157 -43.90 16.08 -1.54
C VAL A 157 -44.78 17.24 -2.07
N ALA A 158 -45.90 17.49 -1.44
CA ALA A 158 -46.88 18.48 -1.89
C ALA A 158 -46.59 19.92 -1.38
N SER A 159 -45.95 20.06 -0.21
CA SER A 159 -45.63 21.36 0.37
C SER A 159 -44.42 22.01 -0.35
N PRO A 160 -44.56 23.31 -0.74
CA PRO A 160 -43.45 24.06 -1.31
C PRO A 160 -42.24 24.16 -0.38
N GLU A 161 -42.45 24.23 0.92
CA GLU A 161 -41.39 24.25 1.93
C GLU A 161 -40.61 22.94 1.95
N ASP A 162 -41.30 21.79 1.90
CA ASP A 162 -40.69 20.50 1.86
C ASP A 162 -39.96 20.27 0.53
N GLN A 163 -40.51 20.70 -0.60
CA GLN A 163 -39.84 20.66 -1.90
C GLN A 163 -38.51 21.42 -1.84
N LYS A 164 -38.51 22.64 -1.29
CA LYS A 164 -37.29 23.44 -1.13
C LYS A 164 -36.29 22.75 -0.23
N ARG A 165 -36.72 22.10 0.86
CA ARG A 165 -35.88 21.34 1.78
C ARG A 165 -35.20 20.17 1.04
N PHE A 166 -35.95 19.38 0.26
CA PHE A 166 -35.38 18.26 -0.51
C PHE A 166 -34.36 18.72 -1.56
N ILE A 167 -34.66 19.84 -2.26
CA ILE A 167 -33.71 20.43 -3.22
C ILE A 167 -32.42 20.87 -2.52
N THR A 168 -32.54 21.47 -1.32
CA THR A 168 -31.37 21.85 -0.52
C THR A 168 -30.57 20.62 -0.09
N MET A 169 -31.23 19.52 0.31
CA MET A 169 -30.55 18.26 0.66
C MET A 169 -29.82 17.64 -0.54
N ILE A 170 -30.43 17.69 -1.74
CA ILE A 170 -29.76 17.27 -2.98
C ILE A 170 -28.49 18.10 -3.22
N GLY A 171 -28.59 19.44 -3.03
CA GLY A 171 -27.43 20.33 -3.16
C GLY A 171 -26.27 19.93 -2.25
N VAL A 172 -26.55 19.67 -0.98
CA VAL A 172 -25.55 19.23 0.00
C VAL A 172 -24.86 17.92 -0.41
N GLU A 173 -25.64 16.95 -0.91
CA GLU A 173 -25.06 15.68 -1.36
C GLU A 173 -24.23 15.83 -2.66
N VAL A 174 -24.63 16.76 -3.54
CA VAL A 174 -23.83 17.10 -4.76
C VAL A 174 -22.51 17.76 -4.36
N ASP A 175 -22.52 18.73 -3.44
CA ASP A 175 -21.30 19.38 -2.97
C ASP A 175 -20.35 18.35 -2.33
N ARG A 176 -20.89 17.43 -1.53
CA ARG A 176 -20.11 16.32 -0.95
C ARG A 176 -19.46 15.43 -2.01
N LEU A 177 -20.19 15.12 -3.11
CA LEU A 177 -19.63 14.35 -4.23
C LEU A 177 -18.51 15.09 -4.94
N ILE A 178 -18.66 16.40 -5.15
CA ILE A 178 -17.63 17.25 -5.77
C ILE A 178 -16.38 17.25 -4.92
N ASP A 179 -16.49 17.40 -3.62
CA ASP A 179 -15.37 17.36 -2.69
C ASP A 179 -14.65 16.02 -2.75
N LEU A 180 -15.38 14.90 -2.72
CA LEU A 180 -14.81 13.56 -2.81
C LEU A 180 -14.06 13.34 -4.14
N ILE A 181 -14.63 13.78 -5.27
CA ILE A 181 -13.97 13.70 -6.58
C ILE A 181 -12.68 14.51 -6.58
N ASN A 182 -12.68 15.71 -6.03
CA ASN A 182 -11.50 16.55 -5.93
C ASN A 182 -10.41 15.90 -5.07
N ASP A 183 -10.78 15.26 -3.97
CA ASP A 183 -9.83 14.53 -3.11
C ASP A 183 -9.20 13.34 -3.84
N ILE A 184 -9.98 12.58 -4.62
CA ILE A 184 -9.48 11.47 -5.46
C ILE A 184 -8.51 11.97 -6.53
N LEU A 185 -8.84 13.08 -7.21
CA LEU A 185 -7.96 13.66 -8.24
C LEU A 185 -6.64 14.13 -7.64
N LYS A 186 -6.68 14.79 -6.48
CA LYS A 186 -5.48 15.22 -5.75
C LYS A 186 -4.61 14.03 -5.35
N LEU A 187 -5.21 12.94 -4.85
CA LEU A 187 -4.46 11.74 -4.51
C LEU A 187 -3.77 11.14 -5.73
N SER A 188 -4.47 11.05 -6.87
CA SER A 188 -3.91 10.57 -8.14
C SER A 188 -2.75 11.45 -8.62
N GLU A 189 -2.85 12.76 -8.47
CA GLU A 189 -1.76 13.69 -8.79
C GLU A 189 -0.53 13.46 -7.88
N LEU A 190 -0.75 13.25 -6.59
CA LEU A 190 0.33 12.99 -5.62
C LEU A 190 1.06 11.67 -5.90
N GLU A 191 0.34 10.62 -6.32
CA GLU A 191 0.94 9.34 -6.70
C GLU A 191 1.77 9.41 -7.99
N SER A 192 1.41 10.29 -8.91
CA SER A 192 2.06 10.42 -10.23
C SER A 192 3.29 11.32 -10.22
N VAL A 193 3.45 12.19 -9.22
CA VAL A 193 4.53 13.18 -9.17
C VAL A 193 5.68 12.68 -8.33
N THR A 194 6.80 12.36 -8.99
CA THR A 194 8.12 12.40 -8.33
C THR A 194 8.32 13.85 -7.86
N ILE A 195 8.30 14.07 -6.54
CA ILE A 195 8.43 15.42 -5.95
C ILE A 195 9.74 16.03 -6.48
N PRO A 196 9.71 17.03 -7.38
CA PRO A 196 10.93 17.70 -7.77
C PRO A 196 11.51 18.36 -6.51
N GLN A 197 12.80 18.26 -6.30
CA GLN A 197 13.45 19.02 -5.24
C GLN A 197 13.13 20.50 -5.48
N SER A 198 12.32 21.07 -4.60
CA SER A 198 11.96 22.49 -4.69
C SER A 198 13.11 23.32 -4.15
N GLU A 199 13.54 24.32 -4.91
CA GLU A 199 14.46 25.36 -4.42
C GLU A 199 13.74 26.36 -3.50
N GLU A 200 12.40 26.33 -3.49
CA GLU A 200 11.56 27.17 -2.64
C GLU A 200 11.72 26.78 -1.16
N ARG A 201 12.04 27.76 -0.35
CA ARG A 201 12.15 27.60 1.10
C ARG A 201 10.96 28.22 1.79
N SER A 202 10.28 27.45 2.62
CA SER A 202 9.09 27.88 3.35
C SER A 202 9.34 27.94 4.85
N ASP A 203 8.87 29.01 5.50
CA ASP A 203 8.83 29.13 6.96
C ASP A 203 7.60 28.43 7.51
N VAL A 204 7.84 27.28 8.14
CA VAL A 204 6.81 26.40 8.68
C VAL A 204 5.93 27.08 9.74
N LEU A 205 6.55 27.87 10.64
CA LEU A 205 5.80 28.52 11.73
C LEU A 205 4.85 29.59 11.21
N THR A 206 5.32 30.39 10.25
CA THR A 206 4.47 31.42 9.61
C THR A 206 3.28 30.78 8.90
N ILE A 207 3.51 29.70 8.12
CA ILE A 207 2.44 29.00 7.41
C ILE A 207 1.46 28.35 8.39
N ALA A 208 1.94 27.78 9.51
CA ALA A 208 1.08 27.21 10.55
C ALA A 208 0.16 28.29 11.19
N ARG A 209 0.70 29.49 11.45
CA ARG A 209 -0.08 30.60 11.98
C ARG A 209 -1.14 31.10 10.98
N ASP A 210 -0.74 31.25 9.71
CA ASP A 210 -1.65 31.69 8.65
C ASP A 210 -2.77 30.67 8.43
N THR A 211 -2.44 29.36 8.50
CA THR A 211 -3.44 28.28 8.40
C THR A 211 -4.41 28.31 9.58
N ALA A 212 -3.92 28.46 10.80
CA ALA A 212 -4.76 28.58 11.98
C ALA A 212 -5.67 29.81 11.93
N ALA A 213 -5.14 30.96 11.48
CA ALA A 213 -5.93 32.17 11.27
C ALA A 213 -7.05 31.95 10.23
N PHE A 214 -6.74 31.28 9.12
CA PHE A 214 -7.71 30.94 8.08
C PHE A 214 -8.82 30.01 8.60
N LEU A 215 -8.50 29.02 9.44
CA LEU A 215 -9.46 28.09 10.01
C LEU A 215 -10.18 28.58 11.26
N THR A 216 -9.81 29.77 11.79
CA THR A 216 -10.44 30.32 13.01
C THR A 216 -11.97 30.45 12.93
N PRO A 217 -12.58 30.90 11.80
CA PRO A 217 -14.05 30.96 11.70
C PRO A 217 -14.71 29.57 11.82
N THR A 218 -14.12 28.57 11.17
CA THR A 218 -14.61 27.16 11.20
C THR A 218 -14.47 26.58 12.62
N ALA A 219 -13.33 26.81 13.28
CA ALA A 219 -13.10 26.37 14.64
C ALA A 219 -14.07 27.00 15.63
N LYS A 220 -14.34 28.31 15.49
CA LYS A 220 -15.36 29.01 16.33
C LYS A 220 -16.75 28.43 16.13
N ALA A 221 -17.15 28.13 14.90
CA ALA A 221 -18.43 27.51 14.61
C ALA A 221 -18.59 26.12 15.23
N ALA A 222 -17.46 25.38 15.36
CA ALA A 222 -17.39 24.08 16.04
C ALA A 222 -17.10 24.17 17.55
N GLU A 223 -16.98 25.37 18.11
CA GLU A 223 -16.59 25.62 19.52
C GLU A 223 -15.21 25.00 19.89
N VAL A 224 -14.27 24.97 18.93
CA VAL A 224 -12.92 24.42 19.11
C VAL A 224 -11.89 25.55 19.21
N THR A 225 -10.94 25.40 20.13
CA THR A 225 -9.86 26.37 20.32
C THR A 225 -8.61 25.96 19.55
N LEU A 226 -8.08 26.86 18.71
CA LEU A 226 -6.82 26.63 17.99
C LEU A 226 -5.65 27.30 18.71
N SER A 227 -4.51 26.62 18.75
CA SER A 227 -3.24 27.21 19.21
C SER A 227 -2.08 26.78 18.30
N VAL A 228 -1.10 27.70 18.13
CA VAL A 228 0.13 27.45 17.38
C VAL A 228 1.32 27.88 18.22
N ASP A 229 2.18 26.93 18.51
CA ASP A 229 3.38 27.11 19.34
C ASP A 229 4.63 26.69 18.58
N GLY A 230 5.80 27.13 19.03
CA GLY A 230 7.09 26.65 18.55
C GLY A 230 8.04 27.73 18.08
N GLY A 231 9.14 27.27 17.47
CA GLY A 231 10.20 28.11 16.93
C GLY A 231 10.22 28.16 15.39
N PRO A 232 11.00 29.08 14.82
CA PRO A 232 11.13 29.16 13.37
C PRO A 232 11.80 27.90 12.81
N ALA A 233 11.24 27.38 11.74
CA ALA A 233 11.77 26.23 11.01
C ALA A 233 11.58 26.44 9.51
N THR A 234 12.62 26.20 8.73
CA THR A 234 12.59 26.38 7.27
C THR A 234 12.79 25.04 6.58
N VAL A 235 11.94 24.75 5.59
CA VAL A 235 11.98 23.51 4.80
C VAL A 235 12.03 23.80 3.30
N ALA A 236 12.62 22.90 2.52
CA ALA A 236 12.66 22.95 1.06
C ALA A 236 11.39 22.31 0.46
N VAL A 237 10.22 22.87 0.81
CA VAL A 237 8.91 22.43 0.35
C VAL A 237 8.12 23.66 -0.10
N PRO A 238 7.42 23.62 -1.25
CA PRO A 238 6.58 24.72 -1.69
C PRO A 238 5.54 25.11 -0.64
N GLN A 239 5.35 26.43 -0.44
CA GLN A 239 4.43 26.96 0.56
C GLN A 239 3.01 26.41 0.40
N GLY A 240 2.54 26.27 -0.85
CA GLY A 240 1.21 25.72 -1.14
C GLY A 240 1.01 24.31 -0.62
N ARG A 241 2.01 23.43 -0.80
CA ARG A 241 1.99 22.05 -0.32
C ARG A 241 1.97 21.96 1.21
N LEU A 242 2.79 22.77 1.86
CA LEU A 242 2.84 22.81 3.32
C LEU A 242 1.53 23.35 3.92
N LYS A 243 0.96 24.37 3.28
CA LYS A 243 -0.35 24.92 3.67
C LYS A 243 -1.46 23.87 3.50
N GLU A 244 -1.46 23.13 2.40
CA GLU A 244 -2.44 22.06 2.14
C GLU A 244 -2.35 20.93 3.19
N LEU A 245 -1.13 20.49 3.53
CA LEU A 245 -0.90 19.52 4.61
C LEU A 245 -1.51 20.00 5.93
N LEU A 246 -1.21 21.27 6.31
CA LEU A 246 -1.70 21.83 7.57
C LEU A 246 -3.23 22.04 7.56
N LEU A 247 -3.81 22.46 6.43
CA LEU A 247 -5.27 22.57 6.27
C LEU A 247 -5.95 21.22 6.49
N ASN A 248 -5.39 20.13 5.97
CA ASN A 248 -5.93 18.79 6.14
C ASN A 248 -5.83 18.31 7.60
N LEU A 249 -4.65 18.46 8.22
CA LEU A 249 -4.44 17.97 9.60
C LEU A 249 -5.23 18.79 10.61
N VAL A 250 -5.14 20.12 10.56
CA VAL A 250 -5.86 21.01 11.50
C VAL A 250 -7.36 20.95 11.22
N GLY A 251 -7.77 20.88 9.96
CA GLY A 251 -9.18 20.72 9.56
C GLY A 251 -9.80 19.44 10.12
N ASN A 252 -9.08 18.32 10.04
CA ASN A 252 -9.52 17.06 10.66
C ASN A 252 -9.61 17.19 12.18
N GLY A 253 -8.62 17.80 12.83
CA GLY A 253 -8.63 18.07 14.27
C GLY A 253 -9.81 18.92 14.71
N ILE A 254 -10.31 19.84 13.86
CA ILE A 254 -11.54 20.60 14.14
C ILE A 254 -12.80 19.74 13.89
N LYS A 255 -12.86 19.08 12.73
CA LYS A 255 -14.03 18.32 12.26
C LYS A 255 -14.41 17.17 13.20
N TYR A 256 -13.41 16.48 13.74
CA TYR A 256 -13.60 15.30 14.59
C TYR A 256 -13.42 15.61 16.09
N ASN A 257 -13.50 16.90 16.45
CA ASN A 257 -13.43 17.33 17.85
C ASN A 257 -14.82 17.46 18.48
N GLU A 258 -14.83 17.53 19.79
CA GLU A 258 -16.04 17.85 20.57
C GLU A 258 -16.11 19.36 20.88
N PRO A 259 -17.33 19.95 21.08
CA PRO A 259 -17.47 21.32 21.54
C PRO A 259 -16.68 21.58 22.83
N GLY A 260 -15.92 22.66 22.87
CA GLY A 260 -15.00 22.99 23.97
C GLY A 260 -13.61 22.34 23.84
N GLY A 261 -13.36 21.54 22.80
CA GLY A 261 -12.08 20.91 22.56
C GLY A 261 -10.99 21.83 22.02
N THR A 262 -9.80 21.28 21.82
CA THR A 262 -8.63 22.06 21.40
C THR A 262 -7.90 21.36 20.24
N VAL A 263 -7.31 22.16 19.33
CA VAL A 263 -6.32 21.68 18.34
C VAL A 263 -5.07 22.52 18.50
N ARG A 264 -3.96 21.84 18.75
CA ARG A 264 -2.65 22.45 18.96
C ARG A 264 -1.70 22.05 17.85
N THR A 265 -1.10 23.05 17.19
CA THR A 265 -0.01 22.84 16.22
C THR A 265 1.30 23.29 16.86
N ALA A 266 2.27 22.37 16.97
CA ALA A 266 3.59 22.67 17.50
C ALA A 266 4.66 22.47 16.41
N VAL A 267 5.54 23.49 16.24
CA VAL A 267 6.65 23.47 15.28
C VAL A 267 7.97 23.42 16.05
N SER A 268 8.81 22.44 15.73
CA SER A 268 10.14 22.29 16.34
C SER A 268 11.16 21.80 15.33
N VAL A 269 12.44 21.90 15.69
CA VAL A 269 13.54 21.32 14.91
C VAL A 269 14.20 20.26 15.79
N ARG A 270 14.30 19.02 15.26
CA ARG A 270 14.98 17.89 15.91
C ARG A 270 15.93 17.25 14.89
N ASP A 271 17.17 17.07 15.28
CA ASP A 271 18.21 16.44 14.44
C ASP A 271 18.31 17.04 13.02
N GLY A 272 18.16 18.39 12.91
CA GLY A 272 18.20 19.09 11.64
C GLY A 272 16.94 18.97 10.77
N GLN A 273 15.89 18.30 11.27
CA GLN A 273 14.60 18.14 10.59
C GLN A 273 13.54 19.03 11.26
N ALA A 274 12.67 19.65 10.43
CA ALA A 274 11.49 20.33 10.94
C ALA A 274 10.41 19.30 11.30
N VAL A 275 9.93 19.37 12.53
CA VAL A 275 8.86 18.51 13.05
C VAL A 275 7.63 19.37 13.28
N ILE A 276 6.51 18.99 12.66
CA ILE A 276 5.20 19.58 12.88
C ILE A 276 4.36 18.54 13.61
N ALA A 277 3.88 18.86 14.80
CA ALA A 277 2.96 18.02 15.57
C ALA A 277 1.60 18.72 15.66
N VAL A 278 0.56 18.08 15.16
CA VAL A 278 -0.82 18.50 15.33
C VAL A 278 -1.49 17.54 16.32
N SER A 279 -2.01 18.09 17.41
CA SER A 279 -2.67 17.31 18.47
C SER A 279 -4.07 17.87 18.69
N ASP A 280 -5.04 17.01 18.81
CA ASP A 280 -6.44 17.35 19.10
C ASP A 280 -6.95 16.60 20.33
N THR A 281 -8.09 17.03 20.83
CA THR A 281 -8.81 16.40 21.94
C THR A 281 -10.11 15.74 21.48
N GLY A 282 -10.19 15.36 20.21
CA GLY A 282 -11.37 14.78 19.60
C GLY A 282 -11.58 13.30 19.90
N ILE A 283 -12.44 12.67 19.10
CA ILE A 283 -12.89 11.28 19.29
C ILE A 283 -11.80 10.23 19.07
N GLY A 284 -10.62 10.63 18.55
CA GLY A 284 -9.54 9.73 18.19
C GLY A 284 -9.82 8.88 16.96
N ILE A 285 -8.84 8.04 16.60
CA ILE A 285 -8.94 7.08 15.48
C ILE A 285 -9.07 5.69 16.11
N PRO A 286 -10.12 4.92 15.80
CA PRO A 286 -10.26 3.55 16.28
C PRO A 286 -9.07 2.69 15.82
N PRO A 287 -8.64 1.69 16.59
CA PRO A 287 -7.55 0.80 16.26
C PRO A 287 -7.85 -0.09 15.05
#